data_6fa514007223a651c33c2218aa6472f1
#
_entry.id   6fa514007223a651c33c2218aa6472f1
#
_cell.length_a   1.000
_cell.length_b   1.000
_cell.length_c   1.000
_cell.angle_alpha   90.00
_cell.angle_beta   90.00
_cell.angle_gamma   90.00
#
_symmetry.space_group_name_H-M   'P 1'
#
loop_
_entity.id
_entity.type
_entity.pdbx_description
1 polymer ?
#
loop_
_entity_poly.entity_id
_entity_poly.type
_entity_poly.pdbx_seq_one_letter_code
_entity_poly.pdbx_strand_id
1 'polypeptide(L)'
;MDMDTLKAECLACTRCELCATRTNVVFGQGVPDAEVLFVGEGPGQSEDEQGLPFVGRSGQLLDKYLFAIDLDRKKNCYIANIVKCRP
;
A
#
# COMPACT_ATOMS: atom_id res chain seq x y z
N MET A 1 -17.01 9.94 0.11
CA MET A 1 -15.85 9.83 -0.80
C MET A 1 -15.62 8.37 -1.14
N ASP A 2 -15.52 8.02 -2.39
CA ASP A 2 -15.24 6.63 -2.78
C ASP A 2 -13.73 6.35 -2.85
N MET A 3 -13.38 5.10 -3.05
CA MET A 3 -11.99 4.67 -3.09
C MET A 3 -11.21 5.31 -4.24
N ASP A 4 -11.83 5.45 -5.40
CA ASP A 4 -11.18 6.03 -6.58
C ASP A 4 -10.87 7.52 -6.39
N THR A 5 -11.78 8.28 -5.79
CA THR A 5 -11.58 9.69 -5.46
C THR A 5 -10.47 9.85 -4.44
N LEU A 6 -10.49 9.04 -3.38
CA LEU A 6 -9.46 9.06 -2.35
C LEU A 6 -8.08 8.72 -2.94
N LYS A 7 -8.01 7.72 -3.79
CA LYS A 7 -6.77 7.33 -4.45
C LYS A 7 -6.22 8.46 -5.31
N ALA A 8 -7.08 9.12 -6.10
CA ALA A 8 -6.68 10.23 -6.96
C ALA A 8 -6.11 11.38 -6.12
N GLU A 9 -6.74 11.72 -5.01
CA GLU A 9 -6.24 12.76 -4.11
C GLU A 9 -4.88 12.38 -3.49
N CYS A 10 -4.70 11.13 -3.10
CA CYS A 10 -3.44 10.66 -2.54
C CYS A 10 -2.31 10.68 -3.59
N LEU A 11 -2.58 10.26 -4.81
CA LEU A 11 -1.58 10.25 -5.88
C LEU A 11 -1.08 11.65 -6.23
N ALA A 12 -1.91 12.67 -6.05
CA ALA A 12 -1.57 14.07 -6.33
C ALA A 12 -1.13 14.85 -5.08
N CYS A 13 -1.00 14.20 -3.93
CA CYS A 13 -0.76 14.87 -2.66
C CYS A 13 0.62 15.52 -2.58
N THR A 14 0.65 16.79 -2.15
CA THR A 14 1.89 17.54 -1.94
C THR A 14 1.90 18.24 -0.57
N ARG A 15 1.18 17.67 0.43
CA ARG A 15 0.95 18.32 1.70
C ARG A 15 2.13 18.31 2.66
N CYS A 16 3.14 17.48 2.40
CA CYS A 16 4.33 17.41 3.25
C CYS A 16 5.58 17.25 2.40
N GLU A 17 6.75 17.39 3.04
CA GLU A 17 8.03 17.34 2.35
C GLU A 17 8.36 16.00 1.69
N LEU A 18 7.70 14.91 2.08
CA LEU A 18 7.94 13.59 1.48
C LEU A 18 7.58 13.56 0.00
N CYS A 19 6.73 14.47 -0.47
CA CYS A 19 6.40 14.55 -1.89
C CYS A 19 7.60 14.93 -2.76
N ALA A 20 8.60 15.59 -2.19
CA ALA A 20 9.77 16.04 -2.93
C ALA A 20 10.77 14.91 -3.22
N THR A 21 10.78 13.86 -2.38
CA THR A 21 11.78 12.79 -2.47
C THR A 21 11.19 11.44 -2.86
N ARG A 22 9.86 11.30 -2.86
CA ARG A 22 9.23 10.05 -3.28
C ARG A 22 9.40 9.82 -4.78
N THR A 23 9.49 8.56 -5.19
CA THR A 23 9.38 8.18 -6.60
C THR A 23 7.92 7.97 -6.97
N ASN A 24 7.18 7.26 -6.13
CA ASN A 24 5.75 7.02 -6.30
C ASN A 24 5.00 7.19 -4.98
N VAL A 25 3.74 7.54 -5.07
CA VAL A 25 2.82 7.39 -3.94
C VAL A 25 2.42 5.92 -3.86
N VAL A 26 2.46 5.36 -2.67
CA VAL A 26 2.05 3.97 -2.42
C VAL A 26 0.70 4.01 -1.71
N PHE A 27 -0.37 3.99 -2.48
CA PHE A 27 -1.72 4.15 -1.93
C PHE A 27 -2.19 2.90 -1.18
N GLY A 28 -2.01 1.75 -1.78
CA GLY A 28 -2.47 0.47 -1.26
C GLY A 28 -2.72 -0.49 -2.41
N GLN A 29 -3.02 -1.75 -2.07
CA GLN A 29 -3.31 -2.78 -3.06
C GLN A 29 -4.23 -3.84 -2.48
N GLY A 30 -5.20 -4.26 -3.26
CA GLY A 30 -6.09 -5.33 -2.87
C GLY A 30 -7.50 -5.14 -3.38
N VAL A 31 -8.42 -5.84 -2.74
CA VAL A 31 -9.85 -5.76 -3.04
C VAL A 31 -10.45 -4.62 -2.23
N PRO A 32 -11.00 -3.57 -2.86
CA PRO A 32 -11.40 -2.35 -2.15
C PRO A 32 -12.48 -2.55 -1.07
N ASP A 33 -13.33 -3.55 -1.22
CA ASP A 33 -14.42 -3.86 -0.28
C ASP A 33 -14.14 -5.10 0.58
N ALA A 34 -12.87 -5.51 0.67
CA ALA A 34 -12.50 -6.68 1.47
C ALA A 34 -12.81 -6.48 2.95
N GLU A 35 -13.14 -7.58 3.62
CA GLU A 35 -13.42 -7.56 5.06
C GLU A 35 -12.15 -7.43 5.90
N VAL A 36 -10.98 -7.78 5.33
CA VAL A 36 -9.71 -7.75 6.05
C VAL A 36 -8.80 -6.69 5.45
N LEU A 37 -8.33 -5.78 6.29
CA LEU A 37 -7.41 -4.71 5.95
C LEU A 37 -6.14 -4.86 6.79
N PHE A 38 -5.00 -4.94 6.11
CA PHE A 38 -3.69 -4.90 6.77
C PHE A 38 -3.11 -3.49 6.65
N VAL A 39 -2.69 -2.91 7.77
CA VAL A 39 -2.18 -1.55 7.80
C VAL A 39 -0.77 -1.55 8.35
N GLY A 40 0.18 -1.09 7.55
CA GLY A 40 1.57 -0.88 7.96
C GLY A 40 1.87 0.59 8.21
N GLU A 41 3.13 0.89 8.47
CA GLU A 41 3.57 2.25 8.78
C GLU A 41 3.81 3.10 7.52
N GLY A 42 4.69 2.66 6.64
CA GLY A 42 5.04 3.42 5.45
C GLY A 42 5.85 2.59 4.47
N PRO A 43 5.97 3.06 3.21
CA PRO A 43 6.71 2.33 2.18
C PRO A 43 8.22 2.43 2.36
N GLY A 44 8.91 1.34 2.05
CA GLY A 44 10.36 1.32 1.91
C GLY A 44 10.78 1.59 0.46
N GLN A 45 12.06 1.30 0.15
CA GLN A 45 12.62 1.57 -1.17
C GLN A 45 11.91 0.79 -2.28
N SER A 46 11.70 -0.51 -2.10
CA SER A 46 11.06 -1.34 -3.13
C SER A 46 9.63 -0.89 -3.40
N GLU A 47 8.90 -0.54 -2.35
CA GLU A 47 7.54 -0.04 -2.45
C GLU A 47 7.49 1.29 -3.18
N ASP A 48 8.39 2.21 -2.84
CA ASP A 48 8.48 3.52 -3.49
C ASP A 48 8.79 3.38 -4.99
N GLU A 49 9.71 2.48 -5.34
CA GLU A 49 10.08 2.23 -6.73
C GLU A 49 8.93 1.64 -7.57
N GLN A 50 8.12 0.76 -6.98
CA GLN A 50 7.07 0.06 -7.69
C GLN A 50 5.68 0.69 -7.53
N GLY A 51 5.49 1.55 -6.53
CA GLY A 51 4.20 2.14 -6.23
C GLY A 51 3.21 1.18 -5.57
N LEU A 52 3.69 0.06 -5.04
CA LEU A 52 2.87 -0.99 -4.43
C LEU A 52 3.30 -1.23 -2.99
N PRO A 53 2.35 -1.53 -2.07
CA PRO A 53 2.67 -1.80 -0.68
C PRO A 53 3.23 -3.21 -0.48
N PHE A 54 4.17 -3.35 0.46
CA PHE A 54 4.65 -4.65 0.92
C PHE A 54 5.11 -5.55 -0.24
N VAL A 55 6.05 -5.06 -1.05
CA VAL A 55 6.63 -5.82 -2.18
C VAL A 55 8.09 -6.20 -1.98
N GLY A 56 8.75 -5.64 -0.96
CA GLY A 56 10.11 -6.03 -0.60
C GLY A 56 10.13 -7.35 0.16
N ARG A 57 11.26 -7.65 0.82
CA ARG A 57 11.45 -8.93 1.53
C ARG A 57 10.36 -9.17 2.58
N SER A 58 10.05 -8.17 3.39
CA SER A 58 8.99 -8.28 4.40
C SER A 58 7.62 -8.52 3.77
N GLY A 59 7.36 -7.90 2.63
CA GLY A 59 6.11 -8.06 1.91
C GLY A 59 5.96 -9.45 1.33
N GLN A 60 7.04 -10.04 0.83
CA GLN A 60 7.03 -11.41 0.34
C GLN A 60 6.75 -12.40 1.46
N LEU A 61 7.31 -12.15 2.64
CA LEU A 61 7.03 -12.97 3.83
C LEU A 61 5.57 -12.82 4.25
N LEU A 62 5.03 -11.58 4.23
CA LEU A 62 3.62 -11.35 4.52
C LEU A 62 2.72 -12.15 3.58
N ASP A 63 3.01 -12.14 2.29
CA ASP A 63 2.22 -12.91 1.31
C ASP A 63 2.21 -14.40 1.63
N LYS A 64 3.32 -14.96 2.10
CA LYS A 64 3.38 -16.37 2.51
C LYS A 64 2.49 -16.65 3.71
N TYR A 65 2.48 -15.76 4.71
CA TYR A 65 1.61 -15.90 5.88
C TYR A 65 0.14 -15.76 5.49
N LEU A 66 -0.19 -14.82 4.61
CA LEU A 66 -1.55 -14.64 4.13
C LEU A 66 -2.05 -15.87 3.39
N PHE A 67 -1.21 -16.42 2.53
CA PHE A 67 -1.54 -17.64 1.80
C PHE A 67 -1.85 -18.80 2.76
N ALA A 68 -1.10 -18.91 3.86
CA ALA A 68 -1.29 -19.97 4.85
C ALA A 68 -2.64 -19.91 5.56
N ILE A 69 -3.27 -18.72 5.60
CA ILE A 69 -4.59 -18.53 6.23
C ILE A 69 -5.67 -18.19 5.20
N ASP A 70 -5.46 -18.59 3.95
CA ASP A 70 -6.41 -18.39 2.84
C ASP A 70 -6.69 -16.92 2.50
N LEU A 71 -5.72 -16.05 2.72
CA LEU A 71 -5.80 -14.65 2.32
C LEU A 71 -4.82 -14.36 1.16
N ASP A 72 -5.25 -13.50 0.24
CA ASP A 72 -4.45 -13.07 -0.89
C ASP A 72 -4.86 -11.63 -1.25
N ARG A 73 -3.88 -10.73 -1.34
CA ARG A 73 -4.17 -9.32 -1.68
C ARG A 73 -4.87 -9.16 -3.02
N LYS A 74 -4.79 -10.16 -3.89
CA LYS A 74 -5.46 -10.15 -5.21
C LYS A 74 -6.89 -10.67 -5.15
N LYS A 75 -7.30 -11.27 -4.04
CA LYS A 75 -8.58 -11.99 -3.96
C LYS A 75 -9.51 -11.52 -2.84
N ASN A 76 -8.99 -11.34 -1.62
CA ASN A 76 -9.88 -11.19 -0.47
C ASN A 76 -9.32 -10.34 0.68
N CYS A 77 -8.28 -9.56 0.45
CA CYS A 77 -7.84 -8.59 1.45
C CYS A 77 -7.29 -7.33 0.78
N TYR A 78 -7.10 -6.30 1.60
CA TYR A 78 -6.50 -5.03 1.17
C TYR A 78 -5.31 -4.72 2.06
N ILE A 79 -4.23 -4.21 1.46
CA ILE A 79 -2.99 -3.88 2.17
C ILE A 79 -2.66 -2.42 1.92
N ALA A 80 -2.38 -1.68 2.99
CA ALA A 80 -2.05 -0.26 2.90
C ALA A 80 -1.09 0.13 4.01
N ASN A 81 -0.54 1.32 3.92
CA ASN A 81 0.23 1.97 4.98
C ASN A 81 -0.47 3.25 5.43
N ILE A 82 -0.23 3.66 6.66
CA ILE A 82 -0.71 4.95 7.16
C ILE A 82 -0.08 6.07 6.32
N VAL A 83 1.25 6.05 6.17
CA VAL A 83 1.99 7.02 5.36
C VAL A 83 2.09 6.50 3.94
N LYS A 84 1.70 7.32 2.97
CA LYS A 84 1.62 6.91 1.56
C LYS A 84 2.88 7.21 0.77
N CYS A 85 3.82 7.93 1.33
CA CYS A 85 5.10 8.27 0.71
C CYS A 85 6.25 7.73 1.55
N ARG A 86 7.35 7.36 0.90
CA ARG A 86 8.54 6.84 1.60
C ARG A 86 9.12 7.92 2.52
N PRO A 87 9.23 7.62 3.86
CA PRO A 87 9.84 8.55 4.81
C PRO A 87 11.33 8.72 4.60
#